data_a2a0badde10440418301b77c2af20cf7
#
_entry.id   a2a0badde10440418301b77c2af20cf7
#
_cell.length_a   1.000
_cell.length_b   1.000
_cell.length_c   1.000
_cell.angle_alpha   90.00
_cell.angle_beta   90.00
_cell.angle_gamma   90.00
#
_symmetry.space_group_name_H-M   'P 1'
#
loop_
_entity.id
_entity.type
_entity.pdbx_description
1 polymer ?
#
loop_
_entity_poly.entity_id
_entity_poly.type
_entity_poly.pdbx_seq_one_letter_code
_entity_poly.pdbx_strand_id
1 'polypeptide(L)'
;MEKFLTDLHTHTTFSHDGQNTPAEMLAAAQKAGIAFYGISEHFDYDYDTSLMSEELYKFTRNGDTAEYFHALRHLQEDYEGVMNVAVGVEFGYSDKKEVQAQYLATYEKYRPDFVINSVHSIRGRDFAYADYVKDAEFYNNKKEVYGQYLQLIRDSLDVPYPYDIVAHIGYAARYVPFEDKTFDFEMFGEQIDDILLTIIKKDKILEVNSSNKTLPNRTLPAKHIIERYFELGGRKVSFGSDAHFVERIADKRDEVVAMLKEIGFTYITVPFRGEHIKVEI
;
A
#
# COMPACT_ATOMS: atom_id res chain seq x y z
N MET A 1 -11.88 15.56 22.28
CA MET A 1 -11.46 14.17 21.95
C MET A 1 -10.07 14.27 21.34
N GLU A 2 -9.11 13.54 21.87
CA GLU A 2 -7.78 13.44 21.25
C GLU A 2 -7.97 12.83 19.86
N LYS A 3 -7.42 13.52 18.85
CA LYS A 3 -7.42 12.98 17.48
C LYS A 3 -6.37 11.87 17.44
N PHE A 4 -6.81 10.61 17.41
CA PHE A 4 -5.91 9.50 17.19
C PHE A 4 -5.41 9.55 15.74
N LEU A 5 -4.14 9.91 15.57
CA LEU A 5 -3.49 9.90 14.27
C LEU A 5 -3.07 8.46 13.95
N THR A 6 -3.26 8.05 12.71
CA THR A 6 -2.84 6.73 12.21
C THR A 6 -2.04 6.89 10.94
N ASP A 7 -1.02 6.06 10.75
CA ASP A 7 -0.30 5.88 9.50
C ASP A 7 0.20 4.43 9.44
N LEU A 8 -0.36 3.65 8.52
CA LEU A 8 -0.13 2.20 8.48
C LEU A 8 0.76 1.75 7.32
N HIS A 9 1.14 2.68 6.44
CA HIS A 9 1.95 2.36 5.26
C HIS A 9 3.19 3.24 5.26
N THR A 10 4.28 2.68 5.77
CA THR A 10 5.56 3.37 5.86
C THR A 10 6.73 2.38 5.71
N HIS A 11 7.86 2.89 5.24
CA HIS A 11 9.05 2.13 4.92
C HIS A 11 10.28 2.67 5.63
N THR A 12 11.25 1.80 5.89
CA THR A 12 12.50 2.14 6.55
C THR A 12 13.69 1.65 5.71
N THR A 13 14.91 1.72 6.25
CA THR A 13 16.11 1.18 5.60
C THR A 13 16.09 -0.35 5.40
N PHE A 14 15.04 -1.05 5.82
CA PHE A 14 14.80 -2.44 5.44
C PHE A 14 14.16 -2.58 4.05
N SER A 15 13.52 -1.53 3.53
CA SER A 15 13.13 -1.43 2.12
C SER A 15 14.25 -0.80 1.30
N HIS A 16 14.35 -1.18 0.03
CA HIS A 16 15.41 -0.74 -0.88
C HIS A 16 15.44 0.78 -1.13
N ASP A 17 14.34 1.47 -0.92
CA ASP A 17 14.14 2.91 -1.16
C ASP A 17 13.82 3.70 0.11
N GLY A 18 13.75 3.04 1.26
CA GLY A 18 13.61 3.67 2.57
C GLY A 18 14.91 4.38 3.01
N GLN A 19 14.80 5.59 3.55
CA GLN A 19 15.95 6.45 3.83
C GLN A 19 16.31 6.53 5.32
N ASN A 20 15.36 6.29 6.20
CA ASN A 20 15.56 6.37 7.64
C ASN A 20 15.46 5.01 8.32
N THR A 21 16.18 4.85 9.41
CA THR A 21 16.10 3.65 10.23
C THR A 21 14.73 3.50 10.90
N PRO A 22 14.31 2.28 11.29
CA PRO A 22 13.07 2.09 12.05
C PRO A 22 12.97 2.98 13.30
N ALA A 23 14.08 3.14 14.03
CA ALA A 23 14.11 3.96 15.24
C ALA A 23 13.87 5.45 14.94
N GLU A 24 14.44 5.99 13.86
CA GLU A 24 14.21 7.36 13.42
C GLU A 24 12.76 7.58 12.99
N MET A 25 12.18 6.64 12.22
CA MET A 25 10.80 6.70 11.80
C MET A 25 9.83 6.65 12.99
N LEU A 26 10.05 5.76 13.95
CA LEU A 26 9.24 5.66 15.17
C LEU A 26 9.34 6.92 16.04
N ALA A 27 10.53 7.47 16.22
CA ALA A 27 10.71 8.71 16.96
C ALA A 27 10.00 9.89 16.30
N ALA A 28 10.03 9.97 14.97
CA ALA A 28 9.32 10.99 14.22
C ALA A 28 7.79 10.81 14.30
N ALA A 29 7.29 9.59 14.20
CA ALA A 29 5.88 9.26 14.35
C ALA A 29 5.36 9.61 15.75
N GLN A 30 6.12 9.29 16.80
CA GLN A 30 5.80 9.68 18.17
C GLN A 30 5.73 11.20 18.31
N LYS A 31 6.70 11.92 17.77
CA LYS A 31 6.74 13.40 17.79
C LYS A 31 5.55 14.01 17.04
N ALA A 32 5.08 13.35 15.98
CA ALA A 32 3.89 13.75 15.22
C ALA A 32 2.57 13.43 15.95
N GLY A 33 2.61 12.74 17.11
CA GLY A 33 1.44 12.34 17.89
C GLY A 33 0.62 11.22 17.27
N ILE A 34 1.29 10.32 16.53
CA ILE A 34 0.61 9.16 15.93
C ILE A 34 0.32 8.14 17.04
N ALA A 35 -0.93 7.65 17.06
CA ALA A 35 -1.39 6.64 18.04
C ALA A 35 -1.22 5.21 17.53
N PHE A 36 -1.40 4.98 16.22
CA PHE A 36 -1.18 3.70 15.55
C PHE A 36 -0.25 3.91 14.36
N TYR A 37 0.95 3.37 14.45
CA TYR A 37 1.98 3.48 13.44
C TYR A 37 2.38 2.11 12.91
N GLY A 38 2.23 1.90 11.61
CA GLY A 38 2.61 0.66 10.93
C GLY A 38 3.87 0.84 10.11
N ILE A 39 4.84 -0.05 10.27
CA ILE A 39 5.96 -0.23 9.36
C ILE A 39 5.66 -1.43 8.49
N SER A 40 5.66 -1.26 7.17
CA SER A 40 5.22 -2.24 6.18
C SER A 40 6.24 -2.33 5.04
N GLU A 41 7.39 -2.98 5.32
CA GLU A 41 8.47 -3.07 4.33
C GLU A 41 8.05 -3.81 3.06
N HIS A 42 8.68 -3.45 1.95
CA HIS A 42 8.50 -4.10 0.67
C HIS A 42 8.97 -5.55 0.66
N PHE A 43 8.11 -6.43 0.19
CA PHE A 43 8.40 -7.81 -0.13
C PHE A 43 7.95 -8.09 -1.57
N ASP A 44 8.88 -7.88 -2.51
CA ASP A 44 8.66 -8.04 -3.95
C ASP A 44 9.54 -9.18 -4.47
N TYR A 45 9.13 -10.43 -4.24
CA TYR A 45 9.91 -11.60 -4.62
C TYR A 45 9.94 -11.90 -6.12
N ASP A 46 9.17 -11.15 -6.92
CA ASP A 46 9.01 -11.37 -8.37
C ASP A 46 9.71 -10.34 -9.24
N TYR A 47 10.59 -9.52 -8.69
CA TYR A 47 11.32 -8.57 -9.52
C TYR A 47 12.18 -9.27 -10.56
N ASP A 48 12.04 -8.87 -11.82
CA ASP A 48 12.96 -9.23 -12.88
C ASP A 48 14.29 -8.50 -12.70
N THR A 49 15.17 -9.14 -11.95
CA THR A 49 16.48 -8.60 -11.62
C THR A 49 17.41 -8.44 -12.82
N SER A 50 17.08 -9.08 -13.96
CA SER A 50 17.86 -8.96 -15.19
C SER A 50 17.76 -7.59 -15.86
N LEU A 51 16.73 -6.82 -15.48
CA LEU A 51 16.45 -5.47 -16.00
C LEU A 51 16.99 -4.35 -15.10
N MET A 52 17.55 -4.70 -13.95
CA MET A 52 18.03 -3.76 -12.95
C MET A 52 19.54 -3.62 -12.99
N SER A 53 20.05 -2.44 -12.63
CA SER A 53 21.46 -2.28 -12.34
C SER A 53 21.86 -3.16 -11.14
N GLU A 54 23.13 -3.57 -11.08
CA GLU A 54 23.63 -4.36 -9.93
C GLU A 54 23.42 -3.65 -8.60
N GLU A 55 23.38 -2.33 -8.62
CA GLU A 55 23.15 -1.46 -7.47
C GLU A 55 21.67 -1.52 -7.03
N LEU A 56 20.72 -1.40 -7.96
CA LEU A 56 19.28 -1.56 -7.71
C LEU A 56 18.93 -2.98 -7.27
N TYR A 57 19.59 -3.99 -7.82
CA TYR A 57 19.45 -5.38 -7.42
C TYR A 57 19.85 -5.64 -5.95
N LYS A 58 20.86 -4.95 -5.43
CA LYS A 58 21.23 -5.02 -4.02
C LYS A 58 20.14 -4.46 -3.10
N PHE A 59 19.43 -3.46 -3.58
CA PHE A 59 18.34 -2.83 -2.84
C PHE A 59 17.01 -3.59 -2.92
N THR A 60 16.74 -4.31 -4.01
CA THR A 60 15.49 -5.10 -4.17
C THR A 60 15.52 -6.44 -3.46
N ARG A 61 16.68 -6.95 -3.05
CA ARG A 61 16.74 -8.04 -2.10
C ARG A 61 16.24 -7.49 -0.78
N ASN A 62 15.05 -7.91 -0.40
CA ASN A 62 14.56 -7.75 0.96
C ASN A 62 15.74 -8.04 1.90
N GLY A 63 16.10 -7.09 2.73
CA GLY A 63 17.10 -7.29 3.75
C GLY A 63 16.81 -8.57 4.54
N ASP A 64 17.69 -9.04 5.39
CA ASP A 64 17.43 -10.27 6.13
C ASP A 64 16.04 -10.17 6.79
N THR A 65 15.06 -10.93 6.23
CA THR A 65 13.67 -10.95 6.71
C THR A 65 13.59 -11.27 8.20
N ALA A 66 14.50 -12.11 8.71
CA ALA A 66 14.57 -12.44 10.12
C ALA A 66 15.08 -11.24 10.94
N GLU A 67 16.04 -10.49 10.43
CA GLU A 67 16.55 -9.28 11.07
C GLU A 67 15.47 -8.20 11.15
N TYR A 68 14.71 -8.00 10.08
CA TYR A 68 13.57 -7.08 10.06
C TYR A 68 12.59 -7.37 11.19
N PHE A 69 12.05 -8.59 11.24
CA PHE A 69 11.07 -8.94 12.26
C PHE A 69 11.65 -8.90 13.67
N HIS A 70 12.90 -9.33 13.86
CA HIS A 70 13.55 -9.27 15.16
C HIS A 70 13.71 -7.83 15.65
N ALA A 71 14.27 -6.95 14.82
CA ALA A 71 14.47 -5.55 15.16
C ALA A 71 13.15 -4.83 15.46
N LEU A 72 12.13 -5.04 14.60
CA LEU A 72 10.84 -4.36 14.76
C LEU A 72 10.05 -4.87 15.97
N ARG A 73 10.12 -6.16 16.32
CA ARG A 73 9.48 -6.69 17.53
C ARG A 73 10.08 -6.10 18.79
N HIS A 74 11.40 -5.93 18.87
CA HIS A 74 12.05 -5.23 19.98
C HIS A 74 11.60 -3.77 20.08
N LEU A 75 11.61 -3.03 18.97
CA LEU A 75 11.12 -1.66 18.96
C LEU A 75 9.62 -1.55 19.33
N GLN A 76 8.79 -2.51 18.92
CA GLN A 76 7.38 -2.58 19.31
C GLN A 76 7.23 -2.71 20.83
N GLU A 77 8.07 -3.53 21.48
CA GLU A 77 8.11 -3.65 22.96
C GLU A 77 8.58 -2.35 23.63
N ASP A 78 9.60 -1.69 23.09
CA ASP A 78 10.11 -0.42 23.63
C ASP A 78 9.08 0.73 23.59
N TYR A 79 8.15 0.68 22.64
CA TYR A 79 7.09 1.68 22.50
C TYR A 79 5.78 1.30 23.21
N GLU A 80 5.73 0.17 23.94
CA GLU A 80 4.51 -0.25 24.65
C GLU A 80 4.08 0.82 25.67
N GLY A 81 2.79 1.19 25.60
CA GLY A 81 2.23 2.27 26.44
C GLY A 81 2.53 3.69 25.96
N VAL A 82 3.33 3.85 24.92
CA VAL A 82 3.66 5.17 24.30
C VAL A 82 2.89 5.35 22.99
N MET A 83 3.00 4.38 22.10
CA MET A 83 2.37 4.37 20.78
C MET A 83 2.12 2.91 20.36
N ASN A 84 1.02 2.65 19.66
CA ASN A 84 0.78 1.32 19.10
C ASN A 84 1.60 1.16 17.82
N VAL A 85 2.71 0.44 17.92
CA VAL A 85 3.55 0.09 16.77
C VAL A 85 3.06 -1.24 16.19
N ALA A 86 2.78 -1.27 14.90
CA ALA A 86 2.39 -2.48 14.17
C ALA A 86 3.50 -2.90 13.22
N VAL A 87 3.95 -4.14 13.32
CA VAL A 87 4.96 -4.74 12.44
C VAL A 87 4.25 -5.42 11.28
N GLY A 88 4.19 -4.72 10.16
CA GLY A 88 3.51 -5.15 8.94
C GLY A 88 4.46 -5.62 7.85
N VAL A 89 3.87 -5.94 6.71
CA VAL A 89 4.57 -6.22 5.44
C VAL A 89 3.72 -5.68 4.30
N GLU A 90 4.37 -5.22 3.24
CA GLU A 90 3.74 -4.95 1.96
C GLU A 90 4.17 -6.02 0.94
N PHE A 91 3.23 -6.90 0.58
CA PHE A 91 3.45 -7.92 -0.43
C PHE A 91 3.10 -7.40 -1.82
N GLY A 92 4.09 -7.31 -2.69
CA GLY A 92 3.90 -7.00 -4.10
C GLY A 92 3.34 -8.22 -4.83
N TYR A 93 2.09 -8.15 -5.25
CA TYR A 93 1.40 -9.25 -5.92
C TYR A 93 2.16 -9.77 -7.14
N SER A 94 2.24 -11.09 -7.23
CA SER A 94 2.69 -11.83 -8.40
C SER A 94 1.66 -12.91 -8.77
N ASP A 95 1.48 -13.16 -10.05
CA ASP A 95 0.68 -14.28 -10.57
C ASP A 95 1.40 -15.62 -10.48
N LYS A 96 2.70 -15.64 -10.15
CA LYS A 96 3.52 -16.82 -9.98
C LYS A 96 3.20 -17.53 -8.66
N LYS A 97 2.75 -18.78 -8.75
CA LYS A 97 2.38 -19.57 -7.56
C LYS A 97 3.52 -19.79 -6.58
N GLU A 98 4.75 -19.92 -7.09
CA GLU A 98 5.95 -20.05 -6.26
C GLU A 98 6.23 -18.77 -5.43
N VAL A 99 5.95 -17.60 -5.97
CA VAL A 99 6.08 -16.32 -5.26
C VAL A 99 4.98 -16.19 -4.21
N GLN A 100 3.74 -16.51 -4.56
CA GLN A 100 2.63 -16.53 -3.60
C GLN A 100 2.88 -17.52 -2.45
N ALA A 101 3.51 -18.67 -2.73
CA ALA A 101 3.90 -19.63 -1.70
C ALA A 101 4.99 -19.08 -0.76
N GLN A 102 5.92 -18.26 -1.27
CA GLN A 102 6.92 -17.57 -0.45
C GLN A 102 6.28 -16.54 0.48
N TYR A 103 5.30 -15.74 -0.01
CA TYR A 103 4.53 -14.82 0.84
C TYR A 103 3.79 -15.55 1.95
N LEU A 104 3.13 -16.67 1.61
CA LEU A 104 2.45 -17.50 2.61
C LEU A 104 3.44 -18.02 3.66
N ALA A 105 4.59 -18.55 3.23
CA ALA A 105 5.62 -19.04 4.16
C ALA A 105 6.18 -17.92 5.05
N THR A 106 6.39 -16.71 4.52
CA THR A 106 6.79 -15.53 5.29
C THR A 106 5.72 -15.19 6.34
N TYR A 107 4.46 -15.11 5.94
CA TYR A 107 3.35 -14.87 6.85
C TYR A 107 3.27 -15.93 7.97
N GLU A 108 3.34 -17.21 7.63
CA GLU A 108 3.25 -18.30 8.61
C GLU A 108 4.41 -18.31 9.59
N LYS A 109 5.60 -17.98 9.14
CA LYS A 109 6.81 -17.97 9.96
C LYS A 109 6.87 -16.79 10.91
N TYR A 110 6.58 -15.57 10.42
CA TYR A 110 6.85 -14.34 11.15
C TYR A 110 5.61 -13.68 11.76
N ARG A 111 4.41 -14.06 11.30
CA ARG A 111 3.13 -13.56 11.82
C ARG A 111 3.11 -12.03 11.95
N PRO A 112 3.21 -11.29 10.85
CA PRO A 112 3.06 -9.84 10.89
C PRO A 112 1.73 -9.43 11.52
N ASP A 113 1.67 -8.24 12.12
CA ASP A 113 0.45 -7.72 12.74
C ASP A 113 -0.60 -7.34 11.70
N PHE A 114 -0.16 -7.02 10.48
CA PHE A 114 -1.01 -6.77 9.31
C PHE A 114 -0.23 -7.00 8.01
N VAL A 115 -0.97 -7.18 6.93
CA VAL A 115 -0.43 -7.36 5.58
C VAL A 115 -1.11 -6.39 4.63
N ILE A 116 -0.31 -5.62 3.92
CA ILE A 116 -0.71 -4.81 2.77
C ILE A 116 -0.51 -5.66 1.51
N ASN A 117 -1.50 -5.71 0.64
CA ASN A 117 -1.46 -6.38 -0.64
C ASN A 117 -1.46 -5.34 -1.76
N SER A 118 -0.38 -5.27 -2.52
CA SER A 118 -0.06 -4.21 -3.48
C SER A 118 0.16 -4.76 -4.88
N VAL A 119 -0.10 -3.95 -5.90
CA VAL A 119 0.25 -4.27 -7.29
C VAL A 119 1.20 -3.20 -7.82
N HIS A 120 2.49 -3.52 -7.83
CA HIS A 120 3.56 -2.62 -8.28
C HIS A 120 3.95 -2.83 -9.74
N SER A 121 3.76 -4.03 -10.25
CA SER A 121 4.29 -4.42 -11.55
C SER A 121 3.21 -4.87 -12.53
N ILE A 122 3.52 -4.74 -13.81
CA ILE A 122 2.77 -5.29 -14.93
C ILE A 122 3.73 -5.99 -15.88
N ARG A 123 3.37 -7.18 -16.36
CA ARG A 123 4.23 -7.99 -17.25
C ARG A 123 5.64 -8.23 -16.67
N GLY A 124 5.74 -8.42 -15.35
CA GLY A 124 7.00 -8.67 -14.65
C GLY A 124 7.90 -7.45 -14.47
N ARG A 125 7.39 -6.22 -14.71
CA ARG A 125 8.14 -4.96 -14.55
C ARG A 125 7.40 -4.02 -13.63
N ASP A 126 8.09 -3.50 -12.65
CA ASP A 126 7.58 -2.43 -11.82
C ASP A 126 7.31 -1.17 -12.65
N PHE A 127 6.18 -0.50 -12.39
CA PHE A 127 5.84 0.73 -13.09
C PHE A 127 6.87 1.85 -12.88
N ALA A 128 7.53 1.91 -11.73
CA ALA A 128 8.55 2.91 -11.44
C ALA A 128 9.81 2.74 -12.30
N TYR A 129 10.09 1.51 -12.76
CA TYR A 129 11.27 1.15 -13.53
C TYR A 129 10.95 0.68 -14.95
N ALA A 130 9.70 0.81 -15.39
CA ALA A 130 9.27 0.43 -16.72
C ALA A 130 9.95 1.30 -17.78
N ASP A 131 10.47 0.65 -18.82
CA ASP A 131 11.02 1.36 -19.99
C ASP A 131 9.88 1.66 -20.98
N TYR A 132 9.17 2.75 -20.72
CA TYR A 132 8.02 3.17 -21.51
C TYR A 132 8.38 3.47 -22.98
N VAL A 133 9.64 3.73 -23.27
CA VAL A 133 10.12 4.01 -24.63
C VAL A 133 10.32 2.72 -25.42
N LYS A 134 10.84 1.67 -24.77
CA LYS A 134 11.09 0.37 -25.45
C LYS A 134 9.81 -0.43 -25.71
N ASP A 135 8.79 -0.25 -24.92
CA ASP A 135 7.49 -0.92 -25.06
C ASP A 135 6.36 0.11 -25.30
N ALA A 136 6.64 1.09 -26.14
CA ALA A 136 5.75 2.22 -26.40
C ALA A 136 4.41 1.81 -26.97
N GLU A 137 4.33 0.71 -27.75
CA GLU A 137 3.07 0.21 -28.31
C GLU A 137 2.10 -0.14 -27.19
N PHE A 138 2.56 -0.88 -26.19
CA PHE A 138 1.76 -1.24 -25.02
C PHE A 138 1.45 -0.01 -24.15
N TYR A 139 2.48 0.71 -23.73
CA TYR A 139 2.32 1.81 -22.78
C TYR A 139 1.62 3.06 -23.35
N ASN A 140 1.43 3.16 -24.66
CA ASN A 140 0.61 4.20 -25.28
C ASN A 140 -0.89 3.82 -25.37
N ASN A 141 -1.26 2.60 -25.03
CA ASN A 141 -2.65 2.16 -25.01
C ASN A 141 -3.21 2.20 -23.58
N LYS A 142 -3.85 3.31 -23.21
CA LYS A 142 -4.43 3.51 -21.86
C LYS A 142 -5.40 2.39 -21.48
N LYS A 143 -6.27 1.98 -22.41
CA LYS A 143 -7.27 0.94 -22.14
C LYS A 143 -6.63 -0.40 -21.84
N GLU A 144 -5.57 -0.75 -22.55
CA GLU A 144 -4.88 -2.01 -22.35
C GLU A 144 -4.07 -2.01 -21.05
N VAL A 145 -3.27 -0.96 -20.81
CA VAL A 145 -2.45 -0.83 -19.59
C VAL A 145 -3.31 -0.84 -18.34
N TYR A 146 -4.33 0.02 -18.29
CA TYR A 146 -5.18 0.12 -17.11
C TYR A 146 -6.10 -1.09 -16.95
N GLY A 147 -6.60 -1.65 -18.05
CA GLY A 147 -7.40 -2.87 -18.01
C GLY A 147 -6.61 -4.06 -17.44
N GLN A 148 -5.36 -4.25 -17.88
CA GLN A 148 -4.49 -5.30 -17.32
C GLN A 148 -4.10 -5.00 -15.86
N TYR A 149 -3.81 -3.75 -15.52
CA TYR A 149 -3.51 -3.36 -14.14
C TYR A 149 -4.69 -3.63 -13.19
N LEU A 150 -5.90 -3.24 -13.57
CA LEU A 150 -7.11 -3.52 -12.79
C LEU A 150 -7.38 -5.02 -12.69
N GLN A 151 -7.10 -5.80 -13.75
CA GLN A 151 -7.20 -7.25 -13.68
C GLN A 151 -6.21 -7.85 -12.67
N LEU A 152 -4.95 -7.37 -12.63
CA LEU A 152 -3.98 -7.81 -11.62
C LEU A 152 -4.44 -7.47 -10.20
N ILE A 153 -5.04 -6.29 -9.98
CA ILE A 153 -5.65 -5.96 -8.69
C ILE A 153 -6.77 -6.94 -8.36
N ARG A 154 -7.65 -7.23 -9.32
CA ARG A 154 -8.73 -8.19 -9.11
C ARG A 154 -8.20 -9.58 -8.72
N ASP A 155 -7.20 -10.07 -9.45
CA ASP A 155 -6.57 -11.36 -9.21
C ASP A 155 -5.84 -11.39 -7.87
N SER A 156 -5.21 -10.29 -7.46
CA SER A 156 -4.54 -10.16 -6.16
C SER A 156 -5.49 -10.30 -4.97
N LEU A 157 -6.79 -10.14 -5.16
CA LEU A 157 -7.76 -10.35 -4.10
C LEU A 157 -8.02 -11.84 -3.81
N ASP A 158 -7.61 -12.75 -4.68
CA ASP A 158 -7.83 -14.20 -4.57
C ASP A 158 -6.55 -15.00 -4.23
N VAL A 159 -5.55 -14.34 -3.65
CA VAL A 159 -4.29 -14.96 -3.24
C VAL A 159 -4.45 -15.93 -2.06
N PRO A 160 -3.54 -16.93 -1.92
CA PRO A 160 -3.61 -17.93 -0.86
C PRO A 160 -3.10 -17.45 0.50
N TYR A 161 -2.37 -16.33 0.54
CA TYR A 161 -1.86 -15.77 1.79
C TYR A 161 -2.84 -14.76 2.40
N PRO A 162 -2.88 -14.64 3.73
CA PRO A 162 -3.69 -13.64 4.39
C PRO A 162 -3.21 -12.22 4.09
N TYR A 163 -4.15 -11.30 3.93
CA TYR A 163 -3.90 -9.85 3.85
C TYR A 163 -5.06 -9.09 4.47
N ASP A 164 -4.81 -7.84 4.87
CA ASP A 164 -5.78 -6.96 5.52
C ASP A 164 -6.17 -5.78 4.64
N ILE A 165 -5.17 -5.14 4.03
CA ILE A 165 -5.28 -3.87 3.29
C ILE A 165 -5.02 -4.13 1.81
N VAL A 166 -5.86 -3.55 0.95
CA VAL A 166 -5.62 -3.44 -0.50
C VAL A 166 -5.07 -2.06 -0.79
N ALA A 167 -3.81 -2.00 -1.22
CA ALA A 167 -3.06 -0.77 -1.30
C ALA A 167 -3.31 0.04 -2.58
N HIS A 168 -3.14 1.33 -2.46
CA HIS A 168 -2.94 2.38 -3.48
C HIS A 168 -3.46 2.03 -4.88
N ILE A 169 -4.74 1.63 -5.00
CA ILE A 169 -5.39 1.41 -6.30
C ILE A 169 -5.22 2.66 -7.16
N GLY A 170 -4.54 2.51 -8.30
CA GLY A 170 -4.16 3.62 -9.16
C GLY A 170 -2.66 3.92 -9.16
N TYR A 171 -1.81 3.10 -8.51
CA TYR A 171 -0.35 3.22 -8.51
C TYR A 171 0.23 3.40 -9.92
N ALA A 172 -0.26 2.65 -10.90
CA ALA A 172 0.14 2.77 -12.30
C ALA A 172 0.04 4.21 -12.85
N ALA A 173 -0.94 4.99 -12.42
CA ALA A 173 -1.15 6.35 -12.89
C ALA A 173 0.00 7.32 -12.55
N ARG A 174 0.84 6.98 -11.55
CA ARG A 174 2.03 7.79 -11.24
C ARG A 174 3.01 7.82 -12.39
N TYR A 175 3.16 6.71 -13.11
CA TYR A 175 4.31 6.46 -13.98
C TYR A 175 3.95 6.42 -15.48
N VAL A 176 2.71 6.07 -15.84
CA VAL A 176 2.29 6.00 -17.25
C VAL A 176 2.42 7.34 -17.98
N PRO A 177 2.74 7.32 -19.29
CA PRO A 177 3.00 8.53 -20.07
C PRO A 177 1.75 9.27 -20.54
N PHE A 178 0.54 8.85 -20.12
CA PHE A 178 -0.70 9.46 -20.57
C PHE A 178 -0.84 10.90 -20.07
N GLU A 179 -1.37 11.79 -20.89
CA GLU A 179 -1.76 13.13 -20.48
C GLU A 179 -2.94 13.07 -19.49
N ASP A 180 -4.00 12.36 -19.84
CA ASP A 180 -5.08 12.01 -18.93
C ASP A 180 -4.80 10.68 -18.22
N LYS A 181 -4.50 10.77 -16.93
CA LYS A 181 -4.18 9.63 -16.05
C LYS A 181 -5.37 9.13 -15.24
N THR A 182 -6.59 9.57 -15.55
CA THR A 182 -7.79 9.21 -14.80
C THR A 182 -8.24 7.78 -15.12
N PHE A 183 -8.59 7.01 -14.09
CA PHE A 183 -9.38 5.78 -14.23
C PHE A 183 -10.86 6.19 -14.30
N ASP A 184 -11.35 6.42 -15.51
CA ASP A 184 -12.73 6.85 -15.71
C ASP A 184 -13.73 5.68 -15.69
N PHE A 185 -14.94 5.93 -15.17
CA PHE A 185 -15.98 4.90 -15.07
C PHE A 185 -16.62 4.53 -16.40
N GLU A 186 -16.53 5.36 -17.42
CA GLU A 186 -17.05 5.02 -18.74
C GLU A 186 -16.26 3.86 -19.34
N MET A 187 -14.94 3.85 -19.13
CA MET A 187 -14.05 2.83 -19.68
C MET A 187 -13.83 1.65 -18.74
N PHE A 188 -13.74 1.89 -17.43
CA PHE A 188 -13.26 0.91 -16.45
C PHE A 188 -14.27 0.62 -15.32
N GLY A 189 -15.49 1.19 -15.36
CA GLY A 189 -16.45 1.13 -14.27
C GLY A 189 -16.80 -0.29 -13.83
N GLU A 190 -16.99 -1.22 -14.77
CA GLU A 190 -17.29 -2.62 -14.44
C GLU A 190 -16.13 -3.31 -13.68
N GLN A 191 -14.89 -3.08 -14.13
CA GLN A 191 -13.71 -3.65 -13.45
C GLN A 191 -13.50 -3.01 -12.07
N ILE A 192 -13.67 -1.70 -11.96
CA ILE A 192 -13.57 -0.97 -10.68
C ILE A 192 -14.64 -1.47 -9.72
N ASP A 193 -15.89 -1.58 -10.14
CA ASP A 193 -16.99 -2.06 -9.30
C ASP A 193 -16.75 -3.51 -8.84
N ASP A 194 -16.27 -4.41 -9.71
CA ASP A 194 -15.95 -5.79 -9.33
C ASP A 194 -14.84 -5.85 -8.26
N ILE A 195 -13.80 -5.04 -8.41
CA ILE A 195 -12.73 -4.93 -7.41
C ILE A 195 -13.32 -4.43 -6.07
N LEU A 196 -14.04 -3.32 -6.08
CA LEU A 196 -14.57 -2.70 -4.87
C LEU A 196 -15.58 -3.61 -4.15
N LEU A 197 -16.49 -4.26 -4.89
CA LEU A 197 -17.43 -5.23 -4.34
C LEU A 197 -16.71 -6.47 -3.79
N THR A 198 -15.62 -6.90 -4.41
CA THR A 198 -14.80 -8.02 -3.91
C THR A 198 -14.10 -7.66 -2.61
N ILE A 199 -13.54 -6.44 -2.50
CA ILE A 199 -12.95 -5.93 -1.24
C ILE A 199 -13.99 -5.94 -0.14
N ILE A 200 -15.21 -5.44 -0.40
CA ILE A 200 -16.32 -5.42 0.56
C ILE A 200 -16.70 -6.85 0.97
N LYS A 201 -16.92 -7.73 0.00
CA LYS A 201 -17.33 -9.13 0.22
C LYS A 201 -16.33 -9.92 1.03
N LYS A 202 -15.04 -9.66 0.82
CA LYS A 202 -13.93 -10.31 1.54
C LYS A 202 -13.62 -9.64 2.88
N ASP A 203 -14.36 -8.62 3.25
CA ASP A 203 -14.19 -7.84 4.48
C ASP A 203 -12.80 -7.20 4.62
N LYS A 204 -12.19 -6.81 3.48
CA LYS A 204 -10.89 -6.18 3.43
C LYS A 204 -10.98 -4.66 3.56
N ILE A 205 -9.85 -4.03 3.82
CA ILE A 205 -9.71 -2.60 4.03
C ILE A 205 -9.19 -1.98 2.72
N LEU A 206 -9.87 -0.95 2.22
CA LEU A 206 -9.36 -0.14 1.11
C LEU A 206 -8.39 0.91 1.66
N GLU A 207 -7.15 0.91 1.19
CA GLU A 207 -6.22 1.98 1.53
C GLU A 207 -6.62 3.29 0.85
N VAL A 208 -6.45 4.39 1.57
CA VAL A 208 -6.42 5.76 1.04
C VAL A 208 -5.00 6.28 1.23
N ASN A 209 -4.20 6.15 0.19
CA ASN A 209 -2.78 6.48 0.17
C ASN A 209 -2.57 7.93 -0.29
N SER A 210 -1.77 8.68 0.46
CA SER A 210 -1.50 10.09 0.16
C SER A 210 -0.20 10.32 -0.61
N SER A 211 0.61 9.27 -0.84
CA SER A 211 1.87 9.37 -1.56
C SER A 211 1.65 9.54 -3.06
N ASN A 212 1.44 10.78 -3.48
CA ASN A 212 1.22 11.07 -4.87
C ASN A 212 2.03 12.27 -5.33
N LYS A 213 3.32 12.03 -5.63
CA LYS A 213 4.25 13.08 -6.09
C LYS A 213 3.91 13.60 -7.49
N THR A 214 3.39 12.73 -8.36
CA THR A 214 3.16 13.03 -9.78
C THR A 214 1.74 13.49 -10.09
N LEU A 215 0.81 13.27 -9.16
CA LEU A 215 -0.58 13.68 -9.25
C LEU A 215 -0.93 14.51 -7.99
N PRO A 216 -0.41 15.75 -7.87
CA PRO A 216 -0.63 16.57 -6.69
C PRO A 216 -2.14 16.71 -6.42
N ASN A 217 -2.53 16.67 -5.16
CA ASN A 217 -3.91 16.71 -4.68
C ASN A 217 -4.80 15.51 -5.04
N ARG A 218 -4.21 14.37 -5.41
CA ARG A 218 -4.95 13.12 -5.61
C ARG A 218 -4.45 12.06 -4.66
N THR A 219 -5.39 11.32 -4.09
CA THR A 219 -5.10 10.08 -3.34
C THR A 219 -5.04 8.88 -4.28
N LEU A 220 -4.55 7.76 -3.80
CA LEU A 220 -4.68 6.46 -4.43
C LEU A 220 -5.51 5.54 -3.52
N PRO A 221 -6.70 5.14 -3.98
CA PRO A 221 -7.37 5.55 -5.22
C PRO A 221 -7.78 7.02 -5.24
N ALA A 222 -8.12 7.51 -6.44
CA ALA A 222 -8.66 8.86 -6.62
C ALA A 222 -10.03 9.01 -5.94
N LYS A 223 -10.40 10.24 -5.51
CA LYS A 223 -11.63 10.54 -4.75
C LYS A 223 -12.88 9.87 -5.30
N HIS A 224 -13.11 9.93 -6.61
CA HIS A 224 -14.31 9.36 -7.24
C HIS A 224 -14.41 7.83 -7.08
N ILE A 225 -13.28 7.12 -6.96
CA ILE A 225 -13.27 5.67 -6.68
C ILE A 225 -13.62 5.42 -5.20
N ILE A 226 -13.14 6.27 -4.29
CA ILE A 226 -13.48 6.19 -2.86
C ILE A 226 -14.96 6.50 -2.65
N GLU A 227 -15.51 7.49 -3.35
CA GLU A 227 -16.94 7.80 -3.37
C GLU A 227 -17.75 6.59 -3.84
N ARG A 228 -17.32 5.96 -4.94
CA ARG A 228 -17.96 4.74 -5.45
C ARG A 228 -17.89 3.58 -4.48
N TYR A 229 -16.76 3.38 -3.80
CA TYR A 229 -16.63 2.38 -2.74
C TYR A 229 -17.66 2.60 -1.62
N PHE A 230 -17.84 3.86 -1.19
CA PHE A 230 -18.83 4.22 -0.18
C PHE A 230 -20.26 3.99 -0.66
N GLU A 231 -20.61 4.34 -1.90
CA GLU A 231 -21.92 4.09 -2.53
C GLU A 231 -22.26 2.60 -2.59
N LEU A 232 -21.27 1.75 -2.92
CA LEU A 232 -21.42 0.29 -2.97
C LEU A 232 -21.55 -0.35 -1.56
N GLY A 233 -21.45 0.43 -0.49
CA GLY A 233 -21.59 -0.05 0.89
C GLY A 233 -20.27 -0.29 1.60
N GLY A 234 -19.13 0.02 0.99
CA GLY A 234 -17.81 -0.06 1.62
C GLY A 234 -17.68 0.94 2.78
N ARG A 235 -17.08 0.51 3.88
CA ARG A 235 -16.91 1.34 5.09
C ARG A 235 -15.52 1.23 5.72
N LYS A 236 -14.76 0.21 5.35
CA LYS A 236 -13.44 -0.04 5.90
C LYS A 236 -12.39 0.65 5.02
N VAL A 237 -11.84 1.75 5.49
CA VAL A 237 -10.73 2.46 4.86
C VAL A 237 -9.58 2.59 5.85
N SER A 238 -8.33 2.53 5.37
CA SER A 238 -7.12 2.88 6.12
C SER A 238 -6.47 4.12 5.53
N PHE A 239 -5.61 4.75 6.30
CA PHE A 239 -4.71 5.80 5.83
C PHE A 239 -3.29 5.27 5.73
N GLY A 240 -2.61 5.56 4.62
CA GLY A 240 -1.20 5.32 4.40
C GLY A 240 -0.53 6.55 3.77
N SER A 241 0.58 7.01 4.37
CA SER A 241 1.40 8.05 3.76
C SER A 241 2.36 7.49 2.72
N ASP A 242 2.68 6.20 2.81
CA ASP A 242 3.70 5.53 2.01
C ASP A 242 5.04 6.28 2.15
N ALA A 243 5.35 6.64 3.41
CA ALA A 243 6.50 7.44 3.76
C ALA A 243 7.77 6.59 3.74
N HIS A 244 8.76 7.03 2.97
CA HIS A 244 10.09 6.43 2.86
C HIS A 244 11.15 7.26 3.61
N PHE A 245 10.74 8.36 4.24
CA PHE A 245 11.58 9.21 5.08
C PHE A 245 10.70 10.03 6.05
N VAL A 246 11.31 10.48 7.15
CA VAL A 246 10.61 11.04 8.32
C VAL A 246 9.70 12.23 8.00
N GLU A 247 10.05 13.06 7.02
CA GLU A 247 9.27 14.25 6.67
C GLU A 247 7.96 13.94 5.96
N ARG A 248 7.77 12.68 5.52
CA ARG A 248 6.58 12.22 4.81
C ARG A 248 5.58 11.50 5.71
N ILE A 249 5.94 11.23 6.95
CA ILE A 249 5.04 10.57 7.91
C ILE A 249 3.75 11.38 8.06
N ALA A 250 2.61 10.72 7.90
CA ALA A 250 1.27 11.30 7.94
C ALA A 250 1.05 12.49 6.99
N ASP A 251 1.84 12.59 5.91
CA ASP A 251 1.70 13.68 4.93
C ASP A 251 0.29 13.73 4.34
N LYS A 252 -0.29 14.93 4.27
CA LYS A 252 -1.67 15.19 3.79
C LYS A 252 -2.78 14.46 4.55
N ARG A 253 -2.51 13.91 5.72
CA ARG A 253 -3.51 13.16 6.49
C ARG A 253 -4.77 13.98 6.78
N ASP A 254 -4.62 15.24 7.19
CA ASP A 254 -5.77 16.09 7.51
C ASP A 254 -6.64 16.38 6.27
N GLU A 255 -6.03 16.52 5.09
CA GLU A 255 -6.75 16.66 3.81
C GLU A 255 -7.52 15.36 3.47
N VAL A 256 -6.90 14.20 3.66
CA VAL A 256 -7.53 12.90 3.44
C VAL A 256 -8.70 12.70 4.41
N VAL A 257 -8.52 13.01 5.68
CA VAL A 257 -9.58 12.90 6.69
C VAL A 257 -10.74 13.83 6.36
N ALA A 258 -10.47 15.06 5.94
CA ALA A 258 -11.52 16.00 5.52
C ALA A 258 -12.31 15.46 4.32
N MET A 259 -11.63 14.91 3.33
CA MET A 259 -12.24 14.27 2.16
C MET A 259 -13.09 13.05 2.56
N LEU A 260 -12.59 12.18 3.43
CA LEU A 260 -13.32 11.02 3.91
C LEU A 260 -14.61 11.42 4.65
N LYS A 261 -14.55 12.45 5.49
CA LYS A 261 -15.74 13.01 6.17
C LYS A 261 -16.75 13.57 5.17
N GLU A 262 -16.28 14.31 4.16
CA GLU A 262 -17.14 14.85 3.11
C GLU A 262 -17.89 13.72 2.36
N ILE A 263 -17.23 12.58 2.10
CA ILE A 263 -17.85 11.40 1.48
C ILE A 263 -18.86 10.72 2.44
N GLY A 264 -18.66 10.81 3.74
CA GLY A 264 -19.55 10.23 4.75
C GLY A 264 -18.90 9.17 5.67
N PHE A 265 -17.58 8.97 5.58
CA PHE A 265 -16.88 8.09 6.52
C PHE A 265 -16.81 8.75 7.90
N THR A 266 -16.95 7.94 8.94
CA THR A 266 -16.89 8.38 10.35
C THR A 266 -15.71 7.79 11.11
N TYR A 267 -15.03 6.81 10.54
CA TYR A 267 -13.86 6.17 11.12
C TYR A 267 -12.88 5.68 10.06
N ILE A 268 -11.64 5.53 10.46
CA ILE A 268 -10.57 4.80 9.76
C ILE A 268 -10.43 3.43 10.44
N THR A 269 -10.18 2.39 9.68
CA THR A 269 -9.99 1.02 10.14
C THR A 269 -8.50 0.70 10.25
N VAL A 270 -8.07 0.27 11.41
CA VAL A 270 -6.69 -0.13 11.71
C VAL A 270 -6.67 -1.64 11.97
N PRO A 271 -6.04 -2.45 11.11
CA PRO A 271 -5.76 -3.84 11.43
C PRO A 271 -4.60 -3.88 12.44
N PHE A 272 -4.84 -4.48 13.59
CA PHE A 272 -3.84 -4.57 14.64
C PHE A 272 -4.04 -5.83 15.48
N ARG A 273 -3.03 -6.69 15.53
CA ARG A 273 -3.02 -7.94 16.31
C ARG A 273 -4.26 -8.84 16.06
N GLY A 274 -4.65 -8.95 14.78
CA GLY A 274 -5.78 -9.79 14.36
C GLY A 274 -7.17 -9.18 14.52
N GLU A 275 -7.26 -7.92 14.97
CA GLU A 275 -8.51 -7.18 15.10
C GLU A 275 -8.57 -5.99 14.11
N HIS A 276 -9.78 -5.57 13.76
CA HIS A 276 -10.02 -4.35 13.00
C HIS A 276 -10.56 -3.26 13.96
N ILE A 277 -9.64 -2.38 14.39
CA ILE A 277 -9.95 -1.28 15.31
C ILE A 277 -10.53 -0.11 14.52
N LYS A 278 -11.65 0.46 15.00
CA LYS A 278 -12.23 1.68 14.43
C LYS A 278 -11.67 2.89 15.17
N VAL A 279 -11.03 3.78 14.41
CA VAL A 279 -10.53 5.06 14.88
C VAL A 279 -11.40 6.17 14.33
N GLU A 280 -12.17 6.85 15.18
CA GLU A 280 -13.05 7.96 14.76
C GLU A 280 -12.25 9.11 14.12
N ILE A 281 -12.81 9.72 13.08
CA ILE A 281 -12.21 10.83 12.35
C ILE A 281 -13.06 12.08 12.36
#